data_2c57b5f1495ffe3a05a921def57c8036
#
_entry.id   2c57b5f1495ffe3a05a921def57c8036
#
_cell.length_a   1.000
_cell.length_b   1.000
_cell.length_c   1.000
_cell.angle_alpha   90.00
_cell.angle_beta   90.00
_cell.angle_gamma   90.00
#
_symmetry.space_group_name_H-M   'P 1'
#
loop_
_entity.id
_entity.type
_entity.pdbx_description
1 polymer ?
#
loop_
_entity_poly.entity_id
_entity_poly.type
_entity_poly.pdbx_seq_one_letter_code
_entity_poly.pdbx_strand_id
1 'polypeptide(L)'
;MRVWDIPTRSLCRKHLLAEHRELHGLWNILTKHDGKGGYSRHPETLRWVGKEKALYLRHEEEAKEFIRRGYNHKSPLDFKLAAGSKDKQDIKINTIAKQKELLNNKPCDCKFTPR
;
A
#
# COMPACT_ATOMS: atom_id res chain seq x y z
N MET A 1 -8.12 -6.57 -2.98
CA MET A 1 -7.15 -6.03 -2.03
C MET A 1 -5.83 -5.79 -2.74
N ARG A 2 -5.32 -4.58 -2.68
CA ARG A 2 -4.05 -4.30 -3.37
C ARG A 2 -3.37 -3.05 -2.84
N VAL A 3 -2.05 -3.16 -2.63
CA VAL A 3 -1.16 -2.03 -2.40
C VAL A 3 -0.25 -1.96 -3.62
N TRP A 4 -0.31 -0.85 -4.34
CA TRP A 4 0.47 -0.69 -5.56
C TRP A 4 1.92 -0.33 -5.24
N ASP A 5 2.83 -0.71 -6.13
CA ASP A 5 4.25 -0.34 -6.00
C ASP A 5 4.60 0.91 -6.81
N ILE A 6 3.59 1.57 -7.34
CA ILE A 6 3.71 2.79 -8.14
C ILE A 6 3.76 4.00 -7.20
N PRO A 7 4.52 5.06 -7.53
CA PRO A 7 4.55 6.25 -6.67
C PRO A 7 3.15 6.78 -6.40
N THR A 8 2.89 7.16 -5.15
CA THR A 8 1.55 7.57 -4.70
C THR A 8 1.00 8.76 -5.48
N ARG A 9 1.88 9.66 -5.92
CA ARG A 9 1.47 10.84 -6.70
C ARG A 9 0.85 10.47 -8.04
N SER A 10 1.12 9.27 -8.55
CA SER A 10 0.58 8.79 -9.83
C SER A 10 -0.82 8.20 -9.69
N LEU A 11 -1.25 7.89 -8.47
CA LEU A 11 -2.55 7.29 -8.22
C LEU A 11 -3.62 8.38 -8.17
N CYS A 12 -4.79 8.10 -8.77
CA CYS A 12 -5.92 9.00 -8.65
C CYS A 12 -6.49 8.93 -7.23
N ARG A 13 -7.36 9.88 -6.88
CA ARG A 13 -7.96 9.91 -5.54
C ARG A 13 -8.58 8.58 -5.17
N LYS A 14 -9.35 8.00 -6.09
CA LYS A 14 -10.05 6.73 -5.86
C LYS A 14 -9.10 5.61 -5.51
N HIS A 15 -8.03 5.44 -6.28
CA HIS A 15 -7.07 4.37 -6.05
C HIS A 15 -6.18 4.63 -4.85
N LEU A 16 -5.84 5.89 -4.59
CA LEU A 16 -5.03 6.23 -3.42
C LEU A 16 -5.80 5.95 -2.13
N LEU A 17 -7.07 6.35 -2.06
CA LEU A 17 -7.91 6.09 -0.88
C LEU A 17 -8.18 4.60 -0.71
N ALA A 18 -8.41 3.88 -1.79
CA ALA A 18 -8.62 2.43 -1.74
C ALA A 18 -7.38 1.71 -1.25
N GLU A 19 -6.20 2.08 -1.76
CA GLU A 19 -4.94 1.50 -1.32
C GLU A 19 -4.72 1.75 0.18
N HIS A 20 -4.98 2.97 0.63
CA HIS A 20 -4.80 3.32 2.04
C HIS A 20 -5.66 2.45 2.95
N ARG A 21 -6.92 2.21 2.56
CA ARG A 21 -7.83 1.34 3.30
C ARG A 21 -7.31 -0.09 3.33
N GLU A 22 -6.87 -0.60 2.19
CA GLU A 22 -6.34 -1.96 2.10
C GLU A 22 -5.05 -2.10 2.90
N LEU A 23 -4.21 -1.07 2.90
CA LEU A 23 -2.98 -1.08 3.68
C LEU A 23 -3.26 -1.21 5.17
N HIS A 24 -4.26 -0.47 5.69
CA HIS A 24 -4.65 -0.60 7.09
C HIS A 24 -5.16 -2.02 7.40
N GLY A 25 -5.91 -2.63 6.46
CA GLY A 25 -6.35 -4.01 6.60
C GLY A 25 -5.17 -4.98 6.67
N LEU A 26 -4.19 -4.83 5.79
CA LEU A 26 -2.98 -5.65 5.80
C LEU A 26 -2.21 -5.47 7.10
N TRP A 27 -2.04 -4.23 7.53
CA TRP A 27 -1.34 -3.93 8.77
C TRP A 27 -1.97 -4.66 9.94
N ASN A 28 -3.31 -4.61 10.03
CA ASN A 28 -4.03 -5.27 11.11
C ASN A 28 -3.86 -6.80 11.06
N ILE A 29 -3.92 -7.40 9.86
CA ILE A 29 -3.70 -8.84 9.72
C ILE A 29 -2.31 -9.22 10.20
N LEU A 30 -1.29 -8.48 9.80
CA LEU A 30 0.09 -8.83 10.07
C LEU A 30 0.51 -8.52 11.52
N THR A 31 -0.07 -7.50 12.15
CA THR A 31 0.37 -7.05 13.47
C THR A 31 -0.58 -7.41 14.60
N LYS A 32 -1.89 -7.48 14.34
CA LYS A 32 -2.89 -7.70 15.39
C LYS A 32 -3.53 -9.08 15.36
N HIS A 33 -3.51 -9.74 14.19
CA HIS A 33 -4.14 -11.05 14.02
C HIS A 33 -3.12 -12.15 13.75
N ASP A 34 -1.85 -11.89 13.99
CA ASP A 34 -0.74 -12.85 13.81
C ASP A 34 -0.76 -13.52 12.43
N GLY A 35 -1.12 -12.77 11.39
CA GLY A 35 -1.20 -13.32 10.04
C GLY A 35 -2.38 -14.25 9.81
N LYS A 36 -3.41 -14.18 10.66
CA LYS A 36 -4.62 -15.00 10.54
C LYS A 36 -5.80 -14.13 10.13
N GLY A 37 -6.83 -14.78 9.57
CA GLY A 37 -8.05 -14.09 9.16
C GLY A 37 -8.38 -14.32 7.70
N GLY A 38 -9.46 -13.69 7.21
CA GLY A 38 -10.01 -13.95 5.89
C GLY A 38 -9.06 -13.74 4.73
N TYR A 39 -8.19 -12.71 4.80
CA TYR A 39 -7.25 -12.41 3.71
C TYR A 39 -5.81 -12.76 4.06
N SER A 40 -5.58 -13.55 5.12
CA SER A 40 -4.21 -13.86 5.57
C SER A 40 -3.40 -14.64 4.53
N ARG A 41 -4.06 -15.37 3.63
CA ARG A 41 -3.40 -16.15 2.58
C ARG A 41 -3.51 -15.52 1.19
N HIS A 42 -4.08 -14.32 1.09
CA HIS A 42 -4.14 -13.62 -0.17
C HIS A 42 -2.71 -13.27 -0.64
N PRO A 43 -2.40 -13.41 -1.94
CA PRO A 43 -1.03 -13.12 -2.43
C PRO A 43 -0.53 -11.74 -2.03
N GLU A 44 -1.39 -10.71 -2.01
CA GLU A 44 -0.99 -9.38 -1.59
C GLU A 44 -0.59 -9.38 -0.12
N THR A 45 -1.31 -10.10 0.74
CA THR A 45 -0.97 -10.20 2.16
C THR A 45 0.35 -10.94 2.33
N LEU A 46 0.52 -12.06 1.64
CA LEU A 46 1.70 -12.91 1.79
C LEU A 46 3.00 -12.18 1.42
N ARG A 47 2.97 -11.31 0.42
CA ARG A 47 4.19 -10.61 0.02
C ARG A 47 4.66 -9.57 1.05
N TRP A 48 3.81 -9.20 2.01
CA TRP A 48 4.17 -8.24 3.06
C TRP A 48 4.54 -8.91 4.38
N VAL A 49 4.44 -10.24 4.49
CA VAL A 49 4.83 -10.96 5.70
C VAL A 49 6.31 -10.71 5.97
N GLY A 50 6.63 -10.29 7.19
CA GLY A 50 8.00 -9.96 7.58
C GLY A 50 8.49 -8.61 7.07
N LYS A 51 7.63 -7.83 6.41
CA LYS A 51 7.99 -6.53 5.81
C LYS A 51 7.07 -5.42 6.32
N GLU A 52 6.69 -5.51 7.59
CA GLU A 52 5.78 -4.54 8.21
C GLU A 52 6.37 -3.13 8.18
N LYS A 53 7.69 -3.01 8.32
CA LYS A 53 8.35 -1.70 8.24
C LYS A 53 8.23 -1.10 6.85
N ALA A 54 8.38 -1.91 5.80
CA ALA A 54 8.17 -1.45 4.42
C ALA A 54 6.74 -1.00 4.22
N LEU A 55 5.77 -1.73 4.80
CA LEU A 55 4.36 -1.36 4.73
C LEU A 55 4.10 -0.04 5.47
N TYR A 56 4.72 0.14 6.63
CA TYR A 56 4.67 1.40 7.37
C TYR A 56 5.19 2.56 6.51
N LEU A 57 6.33 2.38 5.87
CA LEU A 57 6.92 3.41 5.01
C LEU A 57 5.99 3.77 3.83
N ARG A 58 5.34 2.76 3.26
CA ARG A 58 4.35 3.00 2.19
C ARG A 58 3.17 3.81 2.73
N HIS A 59 2.71 3.50 3.96
CA HIS A 59 1.65 4.28 4.62
C HIS A 59 2.07 5.74 4.77
N GLU A 60 3.31 5.99 5.19
CA GLU A 60 3.80 7.35 5.37
C GLU A 60 3.92 8.09 4.04
N GLU A 61 4.26 7.40 2.97
CA GLU A 61 4.26 7.97 1.63
C GLU A 61 2.85 8.39 1.23
N GLU A 62 1.85 7.56 1.52
CA GLU A 62 0.44 7.89 1.26
C GLU A 62 -0.01 9.08 2.10
N ALA A 63 0.36 9.11 3.37
CA ALA A 63 0.02 10.21 4.26
C ALA A 63 0.58 11.55 3.76
N LYS A 64 1.82 11.54 3.30
CA LYS A 64 2.43 12.75 2.70
C LYS A 64 1.67 13.20 1.46
N GLU A 65 1.25 12.25 0.63
CA GLU A 65 0.49 12.57 -0.57
C GLU A 65 -0.88 13.14 -0.22
N PHE A 66 -1.54 12.63 0.82
CA PHE A 66 -2.79 13.19 1.31
C PHE A 66 -2.61 14.66 1.72
N ILE A 67 -1.55 14.94 2.48
CA ILE A 67 -1.25 16.32 2.92
C ILE A 67 -1.02 17.21 1.71
N ARG A 68 -0.23 16.75 0.73
CA ARG A 68 0.05 17.52 -0.48
C ARG A 68 -1.24 17.85 -1.26
N ARG A 69 -2.22 16.95 -1.24
CA ARG A 69 -3.49 17.14 -1.94
C ARG A 69 -4.53 17.89 -1.11
N GLY A 70 -4.21 18.24 0.15
CA GLY A 70 -5.13 18.93 1.03
C GLY A 70 -6.15 18.03 1.71
N TYR A 71 -5.89 16.72 1.77
CA TYR A 71 -6.78 15.78 2.47
C TYR A 71 -6.41 15.70 3.94
N ASN A 72 -7.40 15.42 4.80
CA ASN A 72 -7.15 15.12 6.20
C ASN A 72 -6.78 13.66 6.38
N HIS A 73 -5.66 13.41 7.05
CA HIS A 73 -5.25 12.06 7.42
C HIS A 73 -5.26 11.94 8.94
N LYS A 74 -6.07 11.00 9.47
CA LYS A 74 -6.26 10.85 10.92
C LYS A 74 -6.05 9.41 11.41
N SER A 75 -5.38 8.58 10.62
CA SER A 75 -5.24 7.15 10.94
C SER A 75 -3.77 6.74 10.94
N PRO A 76 -2.99 7.14 11.96
CA PRO A 76 -1.58 6.76 12.03
C PRO A 76 -1.42 5.27 12.32
N LEU A 77 -0.28 4.71 11.93
CA LEU A 77 0.12 3.36 12.30
C LEU A 77 1.13 3.44 13.44
N ASP A 78 1.14 2.40 14.28
CA ASP A 78 2.09 2.31 15.38
C ASP A 78 3.40 1.68 14.87
N PHE A 79 4.42 2.50 14.68
CA PHE A 79 5.72 2.06 14.18
C PHE A 79 6.35 0.95 15.03
N LYS A 80 6.05 0.92 16.32
CA LYS A 80 6.59 -0.10 17.23
C LYS A 80 6.21 -1.51 16.79
N LEU A 81 5.06 -1.67 16.15
CA LEU A 81 4.59 -2.97 15.67
C LEU A 81 5.41 -3.47 14.47
N ALA A 82 6.22 -2.61 13.86
CA ALA A 82 7.09 -2.96 12.74
C ALA A 82 8.53 -3.26 13.16
N ALA A 83 8.82 -3.21 14.46
CA ALA A 83 10.18 -3.40 14.95
C ALA A 83 10.73 -4.77 14.54
N GLY A 84 11.95 -4.78 14.03
CA GLY A 84 12.61 -6.03 13.62
C GLY A 84 12.24 -6.53 12.22
N SER A 85 11.29 -5.90 11.54
CA SER A 85 10.90 -6.31 10.21
C SER A 85 11.76 -5.63 9.13
N LYS A 86 11.61 -6.09 7.88
CA LYS A 86 12.35 -5.52 6.76
C LYS A 86 11.73 -4.21 6.28
N ASP A 87 12.57 -3.28 5.84
CA ASP A 87 12.14 -1.97 5.38
C ASP A 87 12.02 -1.87 3.85
N LYS A 88 12.22 -2.98 3.14
CA LYS A 88 12.13 -3.01 1.68
C LYS A 88 11.18 -4.10 1.23
N GLN A 89 10.32 -3.75 0.26
CA GLN A 89 9.46 -4.71 -0.41
C GLN A 89 10.08 -5.11 -1.73
N ASP A 90 10.65 -6.30 -1.77
CA ASP A 90 11.32 -6.83 -2.96
C ASP A 90 10.48 -7.85 -3.73
N ILE A 91 9.27 -8.13 -3.27
CA ILE A 91 8.35 -9.06 -3.92
C ILE A 91 7.20 -8.29 -4.55
N LYS A 92 6.98 -8.49 -5.83
CA LYS A 92 5.85 -7.89 -6.56
C LYS A 92 5.04 -8.99 -7.21
N ILE A 93 3.73 -8.90 -7.09
CA ILE A 93 2.83 -9.81 -7.81
C ILE A 93 2.87 -9.52 -9.31
N ASN A 94 2.95 -8.24 -9.64
CA ASN A 94 3.09 -7.77 -11.02
C ASN A 94 4.25 -6.79 -11.12
N THR A 95 4.88 -6.72 -12.29
CA THR A 95 5.89 -5.70 -12.55
C THR A 95 5.25 -4.31 -12.51
N ILE A 96 6.08 -3.29 -12.34
CA ILE A 96 5.59 -1.91 -12.37
C ILE A 96 4.87 -1.61 -13.70
N ALA A 97 5.42 -2.08 -14.81
CA ALA A 97 4.80 -1.89 -16.12
C ALA A 97 3.41 -2.53 -16.19
N LYS A 98 3.27 -3.74 -15.65
CA LYS A 98 1.98 -4.42 -15.62
C LYS A 98 0.98 -3.72 -14.71
N GLN A 99 1.44 -3.21 -13.58
CA GLN A 99 0.60 -2.44 -12.67
C GLN A 99 0.06 -1.19 -13.36
N LYS A 100 0.89 -0.47 -14.10
CA LYS A 100 0.45 0.70 -14.86
C LYS A 100 -0.59 0.32 -15.91
N GLU A 101 -0.37 -0.78 -16.61
CA GLU A 101 -1.31 -1.30 -17.59
C GLU A 101 -2.68 -1.60 -16.96
N LEU A 102 -2.67 -2.28 -15.81
CA LEU A 102 -3.90 -2.60 -15.09
C LEU A 102 -4.67 -1.33 -14.70
N LEU A 103 -3.96 -0.32 -14.23
CA LEU A 103 -4.60 0.95 -13.85
C LEU A 103 -5.09 1.72 -15.07
N ASN A 104 -4.36 1.69 -16.18
CA ASN A 104 -4.78 2.36 -17.42
C ASN A 104 -6.06 1.78 -17.98
N ASN A 105 -6.34 0.52 -17.72
CA ASN A 105 -7.56 -0.15 -18.19
C ASN A 105 -8.77 0.08 -17.29
N LYS A 106 -8.60 0.86 -16.23
CA LYS A 106 -9.68 1.19 -15.31
C LYS A 106 -10.21 2.60 -15.62
N PRO A 107 -11.51 2.87 -15.38
CA PRO A 107 -12.06 4.20 -15.56
C PRO A 107 -11.63 5.11 -14.41
N CYS A 108 -10.39 5.61 -14.47
CA CYS A 108 -9.83 6.44 -13.41
C CYS A 108 -8.87 7.48 -14.00
N ASP A 109 -8.40 8.39 -13.14
CA ASP A 109 -7.52 9.48 -13.52
C ASP A 109 -6.08 9.29 -13.07
N CYS A 110 -5.63 8.04 -12.91
CA CYS A 110 -4.23 7.77 -12.56
C CYS A 110 -3.32 8.23 -13.69
N LYS A 111 -2.25 8.92 -13.31
CA LYS A 111 -1.31 9.51 -14.28
C LYS A 111 0.07 8.90 -14.10
N PHE A 112 0.50 8.17 -15.11
CA PHE A 112 1.83 7.60 -15.14
C PHE A 112 2.66 8.46 -16.05
N THR A 113 3.34 9.38 -15.44
CA THR A 113 4.14 10.28 -16.21
C THR A 113 5.35 9.57 -16.72
N PRO A 114 5.45 9.39 -18.01
CA PRO A 114 6.72 9.00 -18.60
C PRO A 114 7.63 10.17 -18.39
N ARG A 115 8.77 9.89 -18.08
CA ARG A 115 9.69 10.98 -18.09
C ARG A 115 10.97 10.55 -17.67
#